data_49324d93af7c73378f5c72f82f1780c5
#
_entry.id   49324d93af7c73378f5c72f82f1780c5
#
_cell.length_a   1.000
_cell.length_b   1.000
_cell.length_c   1.000
_cell.angle_alpha   90.00
_cell.angle_beta   90.00
_cell.angle_gamma   90.00
#
_symmetry.space_group_name_H-M   'P 1'
#
loop_
_entity.id
_entity.type
_entity.pdbx_description
1 polymer ?
#
loop_
_entity_poly.entity_id
_entity_poly.type
_entity_poly.pdbx_seq_one_letter_code
_entity_poly.pdbx_strand_id
1 'polypeptide(L)'
;TNSRDDLGDRMGPNNIVLTWTKDGKGIVYRNRINDSFTGKLWTVSKEGGMPEVLPLPEGGFCSYSPDGKKLAYNRVMREFRTWKYYKGGMADDIWVYDPAAKKVENITNNVSQDIIPMWIGDEIFYISDRDMTMNLFVYNTKTKQTEKVTNYTEYDIKFPSSDGNIIVYENAGYLYKFDPKTRQSTKINISLGGENVYARKEMKNVSGYVTAASLSGDGKRVAVTARGEVFNVPAGKGV
;
A
#
# COMPACT_ATOMS: atom_id res chain seq x y z
N THR A 1 -18.01 11.47 1.87
CA THR A 1 -19.00 10.54 1.30
C THR A 1 -19.85 9.94 2.41
N ASN A 2 -21.15 10.15 2.36
CA ASN A 2 -22.06 9.57 3.32
C ASN A 2 -22.68 8.29 2.74
N SER A 3 -21.97 7.20 2.83
CA SER A 3 -22.45 5.87 2.43
C SER A 3 -23.00 5.07 3.61
N ARG A 4 -23.32 5.76 4.70
CA ARG A 4 -23.75 5.13 5.95
C ARG A 4 -25.16 4.53 5.87
N ASP A 5 -25.98 5.05 4.97
CA ASP A 5 -27.37 4.62 4.82
C ASP A 5 -27.52 3.45 3.83
N ASP A 6 -26.43 3.07 3.15
CA ASP A 6 -26.39 1.93 2.24
C ASP A 6 -26.03 0.62 2.97
N LEU A 7 -26.50 0.46 4.18
CA LEU A 7 -26.12 -0.61 5.11
C LEU A 7 -26.79 -1.96 4.77
N GLY A 8 -26.54 -2.49 3.59
CA GLY A 8 -26.84 -3.89 3.30
C GLY A 8 -25.66 -4.83 3.50
N ASP A 9 -24.45 -4.29 3.72
CA ASP A 9 -23.22 -5.08 3.72
C ASP A 9 -22.68 -5.35 5.13
N ARG A 10 -22.42 -6.62 5.46
CA ARG A 10 -21.82 -7.06 6.74
C ARG A 10 -20.46 -6.42 7.03
N MET A 11 -19.75 -5.97 6.01
CA MET A 11 -18.38 -5.45 6.14
C MET A 11 -18.29 -3.93 6.07
N GLY A 12 -19.42 -3.25 5.89
CA GLY A 12 -19.48 -1.81 5.72
C GLY A 12 -18.88 -1.32 4.39
N PRO A 13 -19.08 -0.04 4.04
CA PRO A 13 -18.71 0.53 2.75
C PRO A 13 -17.21 0.61 2.50
N ASN A 14 -16.40 0.75 3.55
CA ASN A 14 -14.94 0.84 3.49
C ASN A 14 -14.45 1.84 2.43
N ASN A 15 -14.81 3.11 2.59
CA ASN A 15 -14.38 4.19 1.70
C ASN A 15 -12.88 4.43 1.85
N ILE A 16 -12.12 4.26 0.77
CA ILE A 16 -10.68 4.52 0.72
C ILE A 16 -10.38 5.50 -0.40
N VAL A 17 -9.89 6.68 -0.03
CA VAL A 17 -9.47 7.71 -1.00
C VAL A 17 -8.23 7.23 -1.73
N LEU A 18 -8.20 7.39 -3.05
CA LEU A 18 -7.14 6.92 -3.92
C LEU A 18 -6.40 8.06 -4.60
N THR A 19 -7.12 8.94 -5.26
CA THR A 19 -6.53 10.05 -6.01
C THR A 19 -7.56 11.16 -6.27
N TRP A 20 -7.08 12.28 -6.79
CA TRP A 20 -7.92 13.35 -7.33
C TRP A 20 -8.24 13.08 -8.80
N THR A 21 -9.40 13.58 -9.26
CA THR A 21 -9.63 13.73 -10.70
C THR A 21 -8.59 14.70 -11.27
N LYS A 22 -8.23 14.54 -12.55
CA LYS A 22 -7.14 15.33 -13.15
C LYS A 22 -7.39 16.84 -13.15
N ASP A 23 -8.64 17.26 -13.18
CA ASP A 23 -9.07 18.66 -13.11
C ASP A 23 -9.10 19.22 -11.66
N GLY A 24 -8.81 18.39 -10.67
CA GLY A 24 -8.81 18.75 -9.25
C GLY A 24 -10.20 19.08 -8.68
N LYS A 25 -11.27 18.73 -9.37
CA LYS A 25 -12.65 19.03 -8.93
C LYS A 25 -13.32 17.87 -8.22
N GLY A 26 -12.79 16.66 -8.34
CA GLY A 26 -13.34 15.47 -7.74
C GLY A 26 -12.29 14.60 -7.04
N ILE A 27 -12.78 13.70 -6.25
CA ILE A 27 -12.01 12.70 -5.52
C ILE A 27 -12.42 11.33 -6.05
N VAL A 28 -11.44 10.51 -6.40
CA VAL A 28 -11.65 9.10 -6.73
C VAL A 28 -11.40 8.28 -5.47
N TYR A 29 -12.34 7.44 -5.14
CA TYR A 29 -12.24 6.56 -3.99
C TYR A 29 -12.80 5.17 -4.32
N ARG A 30 -12.37 4.20 -3.56
CA ARG A 30 -12.90 2.84 -3.61
C ARG A 30 -13.98 2.67 -2.56
N ASN A 31 -15.04 1.96 -2.93
CA ASN A 31 -16.13 1.59 -2.03
C ASN A 31 -16.60 0.17 -2.33
N ARG A 32 -17.04 -0.55 -1.31
CA ARG A 32 -17.54 -1.93 -1.40
C ARG A 32 -19.07 -2.05 -1.28
N ILE A 33 -19.78 -0.98 -1.43
CA ILE A 33 -21.26 -1.03 -1.42
C ILE A 33 -21.72 -1.95 -2.54
N ASN A 34 -22.59 -2.88 -2.19
CA ASN A 34 -23.15 -3.89 -3.10
C ASN A 34 -22.11 -4.75 -3.82
N ASP A 35 -20.89 -4.81 -3.30
CA ASP A 35 -19.83 -5.67 -3.81
C ASP A 35 -19.09 -6.32 -2.65
N SER A 36 -19.23 -7.62 -2.53
CA SER A 36 -18.84 -8.37 -1.34
C SER A 36 -17.34 -8.49 -1.14
N PHE A 37 -16.48 -8.23 -2.13
CA PHE A 37 -15.08 -8.62 -2.00
C PHE A 37 -14.04 -7.60 -2.45
N THR A 38 -14.15 -7.08 -3.65
CA THR A 38 -13.10 -6.25 -4.26
C THR A 38 -13.39 -4.77 -4.19
N GLY A 39 -14.62 -4.37 -4.42
CA GLY A 39 -15.06 -2.98 -4.44
C GLY A 39 -14.89 -2.31 -5.81
N LYS A 40 -15.58 -1.18 -5.96
CA LYS A 40 -15.60 -0.39 -7.20
C LYS A 40 -14.98 0.99 -6.99
N LEU A 41 -14.57 1.60 -8.08
CA LEU A 41 -14.14 2.98 -8.09
C LEU A 41 -15.33 3.92 -8.23
N TRP A 42 -15.34 4.94 -7.40
CA TRP A 42 -16.35 5.98 -7.36
C TRP A 42 -15.69 7.35 -7.45
N THR A 43 -16.43 8.30 -7.97
CA THR A 43 -16.06 9.71 -7.95
C THR A 43 -17.05 10.52 -7.17
N VAL A 44 -16.58 11.55 -6.50
CA VAL A 44 -17.44 12.55 -5.84
C VAL A 44 -16.80 13.92 -6.01
N SER A 45 -17.62 14.95 -6.21
CA SER A 45 -17.13 16.33 -6.24
C SER A 45 -16.51 16.72 -4.90
N LYS A 46 -15.43 17.50 -4.93
CA LYS A 46 -14.83 18.07 -3.71
C LYS A 46 -15.80 18.96 -2.92
N GLU A 47 -16.81 19.51 -3.60
CA GLU A 47 -17.87 20.32 -2.98
C GLU A 47 -18.99 19.44 -2.38
N GLY A 48 -18.89 18.12 -2.48
CA GLY A 48 -19.91 17.19 -2.03
C GLY A 48 -20.88 16.81 -3.14
N GLY A 49 -22.06 16.29 -2.75
CA GLY A 49 -23.08 15.80 -3.67
C GLY A 49 -23.10 14.27 -3.78
N MET A 50 -23.91 13.77 -4.71
CA MET A 50 -24.05 12.34 -4.94
C MET A 50 -22.82 11.77 -5.63
N PRO A 51 -22.25 10.68 -5.13
CA PRO A 51 -21.15 10.00 -5.79
C PRO A 51 -21.61 9.23 -7.04
N GLU A 52 -20.71 9.11 -8.01
CA GLU A 52 -20.92 8.36 -9.24
C GLU A 52 -19.93 7.20 -9.33
N VAL A 53 -20.42 6.02 -9.74
CA VAL A 53 -19.56 4.85 -9.96
C VAL A 53 -18.88 4.95 -11.32
N LEU A 54 -17.56 4.65 -11.37
CA LEU A 54 -16.91 4.45 -12.65
C LEU A 54 -17.38 3.14 -13.29
N PRO A 55 -17.55 3.10 -14.62
CA PRO A 55 -18.07 1.92 -15.33
C PRO A 55 -17.02 0.82 -15.45
N LEU A 56 -16.43 0.44 -14.32
CA LEU A 56 -15.44 -0.63 -14.16
C LEU A 56 -16.01 -1.70 -13.24
N PRO A 57 -15.80 -2.99 -13.52
CA PRO A 57 -16.32 -4.07 -12.68
C PRO A 57 -15.72 -4.05 -11.29
N GLU A 58 -14.45 -3.71 -11.19
CA GLU A 58 -13.65 -3.69 -9.95
C GLU A 58 -12.62 -2.57 -10.03
N GLY A 59 -12.08 -2.13 -8.89
CA GLY A 59 -11.00 -1.15 -8.89
C GLY A 59 -10.32 -0.99 -7.55
N GLY A 60 -9.00 -0.90 -7.62
CA GLY A 60 -8.08 -0.63 -6.53
C GLY A 60 -7.35 0.69 -6.73
N PHE A 61 -6.04 0.71 -6.54
CA PHE A 61 -5.21 1.89 -6.79
C PHE A 61 -5.29 2.33 -8.25
N CYS A 62 -5.26 3.64 -8.47
CA CYS A 62 -5.41 4.19 -9.81
C CYS A 62 -4.65 5.50 -9.99
N SER A 63 -4.34 5.82 -11.25
CA SER A 63 -3.68 7.04 -11.67
C SER A 63 -4.18 7.47 -13.05
N TYR A 64 -4.55 8.74 -13.20
CA TYR A 64 -4.93 9.29 -14.50
C TYR A 64 -3.73 9.51 -15.40
N SER A 65 -3.94 9.36 -16.70
CA SER A 65 -2.99 9.85 -17.71
C SER A 65 -2.75 11.37 -17.56
N PRO A 66 -1.61 11.90 -18.02
CA PRO A 66 -1.32 13.33 -17.89
C PRO A 66 -2.36 14.25 -18.53
N ASP A 67 -3.04 13.79 -19.57
CA ASP A 67 -4.15 14.51 -20.22
C ASP A 67 -5.53 14.25 -19.58
N GLY A 68 -5.60 13.39 -18.56
CA GLY A 68 -6.81 13.03 -17.85
C GLY A 68 -7.81 12.14 -18.60
N LYS A 69 -7.46 11.68 -19.81
CA LYS A 69 -8.40 10.94 -20.67
C LYS A 69 -8.46 9.44 -20.38
N LYS A 70 -7.42 8.88 -19.77
CA LYS A 70 -7.31 7.46 -19.46
C LYS A 70 -7.00 7.26 -17.97
N LEU A 71 -7.31 6.08 -17.48
CA LEU A 71 -7.07 5.68 -16.09
C LEU A 71 -6.29 4.36 -16.06
N ALA A 72 -5.08 4.39 -15.50
CA ALA A 72 -4.39 3.17 -15.12
C ALA A 72 -4.89 2.73 -13.74
N TYR A 73 -5.16 1.44 -13.54
CA TYR A 73 -5.66 0.91 -12.28
C TYR A 73 -5.28 -0.56 -12.09
N ASN A 74 -5.28 -1.01 -10.85
CA ASN A 74 -5.30 -2.43 -10.52
C ASN A 74 -6.63 -2.80 -9.86
N ARG A 75 -7.05 -4.07 -9.94
CA ARG A 75 -8.39 -4.47 -9.54
C ARG A 75 -8.53 -4.68 -8.04
N VAL A 76 -7.52 -5.28 -7.43
CA VAL A 76 -7.58 -5.72 -6.04
C VAL A 76 -6.80 -4.77 -5.15
N MET A 77 -7.50 -4.11 -4.23
CA MET A 77 -6.88 -3.20 -3.29
C MET A 77 -6.39 -3.92 -2.04
N ARG A 78 -5.29 -4.59 -2.14
CA ARG A 78 -4.57 -5.13 -0.98
C ARG A 78 -3.08 -5.07 -1.26
N GLU A 79 -2.50 -3.92 -1.02
CA GLU A 79 -1.12 -3.57 -1.31
C GLU A 79 -0.10 -4.43 -0.55
N PHE A 80 -0.39 -4.75 0.70
CA PHE A 80 0.55 -5.46 1.58
C PHE A 80 -0.14 -6.66 2.21
N ARG A 81 -0.23 -7.71 1.43
CA ARG A 81 -0.78 -8.98 1.88
C ARG A 81 0.28 -9.76 2.65
N THR A 82 -0.19 -10.57 3.58
CA THR A 82 0.66 -11.55 4.28
C THR A 82 1.12 -12.69 3.37
N TRP A 83 0.51 -12.86 2.20
CA TRP A 83 0.89 -13.90 1.24
C TRP A 83 1.83 -13.35 0.18
N LYS A 84 3.08 -13.31 0.50
CA LYS A 84 4.15 -13.05 -0.45
C LYS A 84 4.27 -14.22 -1.45
N TYR A 85 4.66 -13.93 -2.68
CA TYR A 85 4.83 -14.91 -3.76
C TYR A 85 3.55 -15.63 -4.21
N TYR A 86 2.42 -15.06 -3.95
CA TYR A 86 1.15 -15.59 -4.41
C TYR A 86 1.02 -15.47 -5.94
N LYS A 87 0.71 -16.58 -6.61
CA LYS A 87 0.60 -16.69 -8.08
C LYS A 87 -0.81 -17.14 -8.54
N GLY A 88 -1.82 -16.87 -7.75
CA GLY A 88 -3.21 -17.24 -8.04
C GLY A 88 -4.01 -16.13 -8.71
N GLY A 89 -5.29 -16.36 -8.95
CA GLY A 89 -6.20 -15.43 -9.63
C GLY A 89 -6.44 -14.08 -8.95
N MET A 90 -5.95 -13.92 -7.70
CA MET A 90 -5.97 -12.66 -6.99
C MET A 90 -4.61 -11.91 -7.05
N ALA A 91 -3.59 -12.45 -7.74
CA ALA A 91 -2.45 -11.67 -8.17
C ALA A 91 -2.95 -10.64 -9.19
N ASP A 92 -2.59 -9.38 -8.99
CA ASP A 92 -3.17 -8.30 -9.77
C ASP A 92 -2.26 -7.87 -10.91
N ASP A 93 -2.87 -7.36 -11.95
CA ASP A 93 -2.24 -6.72 -13.10
C ASP A 93 -2.58 -5.23 -13.14
N ILE A 94 -1.80 -4.48 -13.92
CA ILE A 94 -2.13 -3.11 -14.27
C ILE A 94 -2.99 -3.09 -15.54
N TRP A 95 -4.12 -2.43 -15.41
CA TRP A 95 -5.11 -2.24 -16.48
C TRP A 95 -5.19 -0.77 -16.86
N VAL A 96 -5.45 -0.48 -18.13
CA VAL A 96 -5.72 0.87 -18.62
C VAL A 96 -7.14 0.94 -19.16
N TYR A 97 -7.92 1.83 -18.58
CA TYR A 97 -9.27 2.15 -19.04
C TYR A 97 -9.25 3.39 -19.92
N ASP A 98 -9.85 3.27 -21.10
CA ASP A 98 -10.12 4.35 -22.04
C ASP A 98 -11.63 4.59 -22.12
N PRO A 99 -12.16 5.63 -21.45
CA PRO A 99 -13.59 5.93 -21.47
C PRO A 99 -14.15 6.24 -22.85
N ALA A 100 -13.36 6.91 -23.70
CA ALA A 100 -13.82 7.31 -25.04
C ALA A 100 -13.99 6.09 -25.96
N ALA A 101 -13.06 5.15 -25.89
CA ALA A 101 -13.10 3.89 -26.65
C ALA A 101 -13.97 2.82 -25.94
N LYS A 102 -14.40 3.06 -24.70
CA LYS A 102 -15.08 2.08 -23.82
C LYS A 102 -14.30 0.76 -23.74
N LYS A 103 -12.97 0.87 -23.64
CA LYS A 103 -12.05 -0.28 -23.69
C LYS A 103 -11.22 -0.35 -22.42
N VAL A 104 -10.96 -1.58 -21.98
CA VAL A 104 -9.99 -1.91 -20.93
C VAL A 104 -8.91 -2.77 -21.53
N GLU A 105 -7.64 -2.46 -21.25
CA GLU A 105 -6.46 -3.20 -21.72
C GLU A 105 -5.62 -3.63 -20.53
N ASN A 106 -5.28 -4.93 -20.43
CA ASN A 106 -4.30 -5.43 -19.48
C ASN A 106 -2.89 -5.16 -20.07
N ILE A 107 -2.07 -4.37 -19.39
CA ILE A 107 -0.76 -3.96 -19.90
C ILE A 107 0.40 -4.74 -19.29
N THR A 108 0.19 -5.51 -18.23
CA THR A 108 1.25 -6.30 -17.59
C THR A 108 1.08 -7.80 -17.84
N ASN A 109 -0.11 -8.35 -17.71
CA ASN A 109 -0.51 -9.71 -18.09
C ASN A 109 0.53 -10.80 -17.73
N ASN A 110 0.83 -10.95 -16.44
CA ASN A 110 1.77 -11.93 -15.95
C ASN A 110 1.27 -12.59 -14.66
N VAL A 111 1.98 -13.61 -14.16
CA VAL A 111 1.60 -14.36 -12.96
C VAL A 111 2.00 -13.68 -11.66
N SER A 112 2.71 -12.57 -11.73
CA SER A 112 3.19 -11.82 -10.56
C SER A 112 2.18 -10.76 -10.15
N GLN A 113 2.37 -10.21 -8.97
CA GLN A 113 1.53 -9.12 -8.49
C GLN A 113 2.09 -7.79 -8.98
N ASP A 114 1.32 -7.10 -9.83
CA ASP A 114 1.61 -5.76 -10.33
C ASP A 114 0.55 -4.80 -9.78
N ILE A 115 0.97 -3.82 -8.96
CA ILE A 115 0.05 -2.94 -8.21
C ILE A 115 0.54 -1.50 -8.14
N ILE A 116 -0.37 -0.61 -7.77
CA ILE A 116 -0.16 0.81 -7.50
C ILE A 116 0.42 1.54 -8.73
N PRO A 117 -0.38 1.68 -9.80
CA PRO A 117 0.07 2.40 -10.98
C PRO A 117 0.21 3.90 -10.71
N MET A 118 1.29 4.48 -11.26
CA MET A 118 1.60 5.91 -11.23
C MET A 118 1.94 6.37 -12.64
N TRP A 119 1.04 7.14 -13.27
CA TRP A 119 1.21 7.56 -14.65
C TRP A 119 1.96 8.89 -14.75
N ILE A 120 3.16 8.87 -15.33
CA ILE A 120 4.05 10.03 -15.49
C ILE A 120 4.46 10.16 -16.97
N GLY A 121 4.04 11.21 -17.64
CA GLY A 121 4.32 11.38 -19.05
C GLY A 121 3.79 10.22 -19.91
N ASP A 122 4.67 9.60 -20.68
CA ASP A 122 4.34 8.43 -21.52
C ASP A 122 4.54 7.08 -20.79
N GLU A 123 4.78 7.10 -19.48
CA GLU A 123 5.19 5.95 -18.70
C GLU A 123 4.26 5.69 -17.52
N ILE A 124 3.95 4.41 -17.30
CA ILE A 124 3.19 3.96 -16.13
C ILE A 124 4.14 3.19 -15.24
N PHE A 125 4.48 3.78 -14.09
CA PHE A 125 5.26 3.13 -13.04
C PHE A 125 4.33 2.32 -12.15
N TYR A 126 4.83 1.20 -11.64
CA TYR A 126 4.11 0.33 -10.71
C TYR A 126 5.09 -0.54 -9.94
N ILE A 127 4.66 -1.19 -8.87
CA ILE A 127 5.50 -2.15 -8.16
C ILE A 127 5.09 -3.58 -8.50
N SER A 128 6.12 -4.45 -8.60
CA SER A 128 5.96 -5.85 -8.99
C SER A 128 6.86 -6.77 -8.18
N ASP A 129 6.35 -7.96 -7.81
CA ASP A 129 7.09 -9.01 -7.12
C ASP A 129 7.66 -10.09 -8.07
N ARG A 130 7.76 -9.82 -9.38
CA ARG A 130 8.19 -10.81 -10.39
C ARG A 130 9.60 -11.34 -10.15
N ASP A 131 10.46 -10.60 -9.46
CA ASP A 131 11.80 -10.99 -9.05
C ASP A 131 11.88 -11.34 -7.56
N MET A 132 10.78 -11.81 -6.97
CA MET A 132 10.65 -12.21 -5.56
C MET A 132 10.65 -11.07 -4.54
N THR A 133 11.09 -9.87 -4.89
CA THR A 133 11.05 -8.66 -4.07
C THR A 133 10.29 -7.57 -4.83
N MET A 134 9.37 -6.89 -4.14
CA MET A 134 8.66 -5.76 -4.75
C MET A 134 9.64 -4.67 -5.16
N ASN A 135 9.77 -4.48 -6.45
CA ASN A 135 10.58 -3.44 -7.07
C ASN A 135 9.72 -2.55 -7.95
N LEU A 136 10.24 -1.37 -8.27
CA LEU A 136 9.62 -0.45 -9.21
C LEU A 136 9.90 -0.92 -10.63
N PHE A 137 8.84 -1.00 -11.42
CA PHE A 137 8.83 -1.28 -12.85
C PHE A 137 8.17 -0.14 -13.60
N VAL A 138 8.44 -0.03 -14.88
CA VAL A 138 7.84 0.96 -15.76
C VAL A 138 7.36 0.29 -17.05
N TYR A 139 6.16 0.66 -17.47
CA TYR A 139 5.61 0.34 -18.79
C TYR A 139 5.55 1.59 -19.65
N ASN A 140 6.19 1.58 -20.80
CA ASN A 140 6.12 2.68 -21.75
C ASN A 140 4.91 2.52 -22.66
N THR A 141 4.00 3.48 -22.64
CA THR A 141 2.73 3.42 -23.37
C THR A 141 2.87 3.50 -24.89
N LYS A 142 4.00 4.03 -25.39
CA LYS A 142 4.30 4.14 -26.83
C LYS A 142 4.98 2.89 -27.37
N THR A 143 6.04 2.42 -26.69
CA THR A 143 6.81 1.26 -27.15
C THR A 143 6.20 -0.07 -26.70
N LYS A 144 5.28 -0.04 -25.73
CA LYS A 144 4.65 -1.22 -25.11
C LYS A 144 5.65 -2.13 -24.39
N GLN A 145 6.79 -1.61 -24.00
CA GLN A 145 7.83 -2.35 -23.31
C GLN A 145 7.81 -2.09 -21.81
N THR A 146 8.17 -3.11 -21.06
CA THR A 146 8.32 -3.06 -19.60
C THR A 146 9.78 -3.16 -19.21
N GLU A 147 10.20 -2.34 -18.26
CA GLU A 147 11.56 -2.29 -17.72
C GLU A 147 11.51 -2.30 -16.19
N LYS A 148 12.47 -2.96 -15.56
CA LYS A 148 12.72 -2.88 -14.11
C LYS A 148 13.61 -1.67 -13.83
N VAL A 149 13.23 -0.81 -12.88
CA VAL A 149 13.96 0.44 -12.62
C VAL A 149 14.59 0.54 -11.23
N THR A 150 14.29 -0.42 -10.33
CA THR A 150 14.99 -0.58 -9.04
C THR A 150 15.41 -2.03 -8.82
N ASN A 151 16.44 -2.27 -7.97
CA ASN A 151 17.04 -3.59 -7.78
C ASN A 151 17.22 -3.95 -6.30
N TYR A 152 16.16 -3.79 -5.51
CA TYR A 152 16.15 -4.26 -4.12
C TYR A 152 16.02 -5.77 -4.05
N THR A 153 16.75 -6.41 -3.13
CA THR A 153 16.76 -7.87 -2.96
C THR A 153 16.33 -8.33 -1.57
N GLU A 154 16.42 -7.46 -0.56
CA GLU A 154 16.10 -7.83 0.83
C GLU A 154 14.70 -7.36 1.25
N TYR A 155 14.37 -6.10 0.96
CA TYR A 155 13.13 -5.46 1.40
C TYR A 155 12.29 -4.98 0.22
N ASP A 156 10.99 -5.18 0.35
CA ASP A 156 10.02 -4.73 -0.64
C ASP A 156 9.89 -3.21 -0.65
N ILE A 157 9.67 -2.63 -1.82
CA ILE A 157 9.14 -1.27 -1.94
C ILE A 157 7.69 -1.29 -1.44
N LYS A 158 7.33 -0.31 -0.61
CA LYS A 158 6.00 -0.13 -0.06
C LYS A 158 5.52 1.30 -0.22
N PHE A 159 4.19 1.46 -0.26
CA PHE A 159 3.50 2.76 -0.28
C PHE A 159 4.03 3.77 -1.31
N PRO A 160 4.30 3.35 -2.57
CA PRO A 160 4.74 4.33 -3.56
C PRO A 160 3.62 5.33 -3.83
N SER A 161 4.02 6.58 -4.03
CA SER A 161 3.12 7.69 -4.38
C SER A 161 3.84 8.66 -5.30
N SER A 162 3.10 9.32 -6.20
CA SER A 162 3.66 10.26 -7.16
C SER A 162 2.83 11.54 -7.24
N ASP A 163 3.52 12.66 -7.43
CA ASP A 163 2.93 13.96 -7.79
C ASP A 163 2.83 14.18 -9.31
N GLY A 164 3.19 13.17 -10.11
CA GLY A 164 3.28 13.23 -11.57
C GLY A 164 4.67 13.61 -12.11
N ASN A 165 5.65 13.87 -11.24
CA ASN A 165 7.04 14.19 -11.61
C ASN A 165 8.05 13.29 -10.92
N ILE A 166 7.84 13.00 -9.65
CA ILE A 166 8.69 12.14 -8.83
C ILE A 166 7.85 11.03 -8.19
N ILE A 167 8.52 9.99 -7.73
CA ILE A 167 7.91 8.93 -6.94
C ILE A 167 8.59 8.89 -5.58
N VAL A 168 7.79 8.84 -4.52
CA VAL A 168 8.28 8.63 -3.15
C VAL A 168 7.79 7.27 -2.68
N TYR A 169 8.64 6.50 -2.01
CA TYR A 169 8.29 5.18 -1.48
C TYR A 169 9.07 4.84 -0.21
N GLU A 170 8.60 3.84 0.50
CA GLU A 170 9.30 3.22 1.63
C GLU A 170 10.09 2.00 1.15
N ASN A 171 11.30 1.84 1.69
CA ASN A 171 12.07 0.59 1.63
C ASN A 171 12.91 0.43 2.90
N ALA A 172 12.83 -0.73 3.54
CA ALA A 172 13.58 -1.05 4.78
C ALA A 172 13.38 -0.03 5.92
N GLY A 173 12.19 0.58 6.04
CA GLY A 173 11.88 1.58 7.06
C GLY A 173 12.42 2.99 6.77
N TYR A 174 12.91 3.23 5.56
CA TYR A 174 13.37 4.54 5.10
C TYR A 174 12.54 5.04 3.93
N LEU A 175 12.43 6.35 3.78
CA LEU A 175 11.81 6.99 2.63
C LEU A 175 12.84 7.29 1.55
N TYR A 176 12.44 7.04 0.31
CA TYR A 176 13.23 7.29 -0.88
C TYR A 176 12.45 8.15 -1.87
N LYS A 177 13.19 9.00 -2.57
CA LYS A 177 12.72 9.76 -3.73
C LYS A 177 13.33 9.13 -4.99
N PHE A 178 12.50 8.71 -5.92
CA PHE A 178 12.91 8.24 -7.25
C PHE A 178 12.59 9.31 -8.29
N ASP A 179 13.57 9.63 -9.11
CA ASP A 179 13.43 10.54 -10.24
C ASP A 179 13.25 9.73 -11.54
N PRO A 180 12.06 9.79 -12.16
CA PRO A 180 11.78 9.09 -13.43
C PRO A 180 12.70 9.44 -14.58
N LYS A 181 13.25 10.67 -14.61
CA LYS A 181 14.13 11.14 -15.70
C LYS A 181 15.53 10.56 -15.59
N THR A 182 16.08 10.51 -14.40
CA THR A 182 17.44 10.00 -14.16
C THR A 182 17.46 8.52 -13.80
N ARG A 183 16.30 7.92 -13.49
CA ARG A 183 16.16 6.53 -13.01
C ARG A 183 16.92 6.28 -11.70
N GLN A 184 17.08 7.31 -10.87
CA GLN A 184 17.82 7.19 -9.62
C GLN A 184 16.95 7.36 -8.40
N SER A 185 17.23 6.55 -7.38
CA SER A 185 16.62 6.63 -6.06
C SER A 185 17.59 7.30 -5.09
N THR A 186 17.10 8.27 -4.33
CA THR A 186 17.84 8.95 -3.28
C THR A 186 17.11 8.80 -1.95
N LYS A 187 17.81 8.37 -0.91
CA LYS A 187 17.27 8.29 0.44
C LYS A 187 16.96 9.70 0.96
N ILE A 188 15.77 9.87 1.53
CA ILE A 188 15.37 11.13 2.17
C ILE A 188 15.87 11.10 3.61
N ASN A 189 16.72 12.06 3.95
CA ASN A 189 17.20 12.22 5.32
C ASN A 189 16.15 12.98 6.13
N ILE A 190 15.59 12.30 7.13
CA ILE A 190 14.64 12.88 8.08
C ILE A 190 15.31 12.94 9.45
N SER A 191 15.35 14.10 10.04
CA SER A 191 15.80 14.28 11.41
C SER A 191 14.67 14.83 12.27
N LEU A 192 14.50 14.26 13.45
CA LEU A 192 13.56 14.77 14.45
C LEU A 192 14.33 15.70 15.41
N GLY A 193 14.02 16.97 15.37
CA GLY A 193 14.54 17.95 16.34
C GLY A 193 13.63 17.95 17.57
N GLY A 194 14.08 17.34 18.66
CA GLY A 194 13.34 17.35 19.92
C GLY A 194 13.81 16.29 20.90
N GLU A 195 13.60 16.53 22.18
CA GLU A 195 13.77 15.51 23.22
C GLU A 195 12.61 14.52 23.17
N ASN A 196 12.89 13.30 22.70
CA ASN A 196 11.90 12.24 22.66
C ASN A 196 11.71 11.64 24.07
N VAL A 197 10.98 12.36 24.92
CA VAL A 197 10.79 12.03 26.35
C VAL A 197 10.23 10.61 26.51
N TYR A 198 9.34 10.19 25.59
CA TYR A 198 8.71 8.87 25.63
C TYR A 198 9.64 7.74 25.17
N ALA A 199 10.74 8.03 24.50
CA ALA A 199 11.74 7.03 24.08
C ALA A 199 12.89 6.90 25.07
N ARG A 200 12.92 7.70 26.14
CA ARG A 200 13.92 7.58 27.19
C ARG A 200 13.75 6.27 27.95
N LYS A 201 14.85 5.58 28.20
CA LYS A 201 14.83 4.40 29.08
C LYS A 201 14.48 4.82 30.49
N GLU A 202 13.47 4.22 31.06
CA GLU A 202 13.04 4.42 32.45
C GLU A 202 12.87 3.07 33.14
N MET A 203 13.17 3.03 34.44
CA MET A 203 12.84 1.87 35.27
C MET A 203 11.38 2.00 35.71
N LYS A 204 10.57 1.01 35.37
CA LYS A 204 9.13 1.01 35.65
C LYS A 204 8.72 -0.25 36.38
N ASN A 205 7.91 -0.11 37.42
CA ASN A 205 7.31 -1.28 38.07
C ASN A 205 6.25 -1.89 37.10
N VAL A 206 6.52 -3.12 36.67
CA VAL A 206 5.66 -3.86 35.73
C VAL A 206 4.87 -5.00 36.38
N SER A 207 4.90 -5.14 37.70
CA SER A 207 4.21 -6.23 38.42
C SER A 207 2.71 -6.30 38.10
N GLY A 208 2.06 -5.16 37.92
CA GLY A 208 0.64 -5.06 37.53
C GLY A 208 0.34 -5.39 36.06
N TYR A 209 1.35 -5.62 35.24
CA TYR A 209 1.21 -5.90 33.79
C TYR A 209 1.63 -7.31 33.41
N VAL A 210 1.86 -8.19 34.39
CA VAL A 210 2.20 -9.59 34.14
C VAL A 210 1.01 -10.30 33.51
N THR A 211 1.23 -10.90 32.33
CA THR A 211 0.18 -11.61 31.57
C THR A 211 0.37 -13.13 31.58
N ALA A 212 1.64 -13.58 31.70
CA ALA A 212 1.96 -15.00 31.78
C ALA A 212 3.27 -15.23 32.53
N ALA A 213 3.41 -16.41 33.14
CA ALA A 213 4.66 -16.89 33.73
C ALA A 213 4.82 -18.39 33.45
N SER A 214 6.06 -18.84 33.25
CA SER A 214 6.39 -20.26 33.05
C SER A 214 7.70 -20.59 33.74
N LEU A 215 7.75 -21.71 34.44
CA LEU A 215 8.95 -22.21 35.10
C LEU A 215 9.81 -23.01 34.12
N SER A 216 11.12 -22.87 34.19
CA SER A 216 12.06 -23.72 33.45
C SER A 216 11.96 -25.19 33.93
N GLY A 217 12.30 -26.13 33.02
CA GLY A 217 12.22 -27.56 33.34
C GLY A 217 13.09 -28.02 34.52
N ASP A 218 14.15 -27.27 34.85
CA ASP A 218 15.01 -27.51 36.02
C ASP A 218 14.57 -26.73 37.29
N GLY A 219 13.48 -25.95 37.20
CA GLY A 219 12.92 -25.17 38.28
C GLY A 219 13.75 -23.96 38.74
N LYS A 220 14.82 -23.62 38.05
CA LYS A 220 15.75 -22.56 38.48
C LYS A 220 15.42 -21.16 37.95
N ARG A 221 14.67 -21.07 36.90
CA ARG A 221 14.33 -19.78 36.25
C ARG A 221 12.85 -19.69 35.92
N VAL A 222 12.36 -18.47 35.85
CA VAL A 222 10.97 -18.16 35.45
C VAL A 222 11.02 -17.20 34.28
N ALA A 223 10.36 -17.53 33.19
CA ALA A 223 10.03 -16.60 32.11
C ALA A 223 8.73 -15.88 32.47
N VAL A 224 8.74 -14.55 32.46
CA VAL A 224 7.59 -13.70 32.79
C VAL A 224 7.33 -12.75 31.65
N THR A 225 6.10 -12.67 31.17
CA THR A 225 5.71 -11.66 30.16
C THR A 225 5.02 -10.48 30.82
N ALA A 226 5.48 -9.28 30.54
CA ALA A 226 4.86 -8.03 30.97
C ALA A 226 5.08 -6.93 29.92
N ARG A 227 4.02 -6.21 29.55
CA ARG A 227 4.02 -5.10 28.60
C ARG A 227 4.66 -5.43 27.22
N GLY A 228 4.50 -6.66 26.73
CA GLY A 228 5.06 -7.10 25.46
C GLY A 228 6.52 -7.58 25.52
N GLU A 229 7.19 -7.47 26.67
CA GLU A 229 8.54 -7.95 26.92
C GLU A 229 8.52 -9.32 27.62
N VAL A 230 9.57 -10.11 27.42
CA VAL A 230 9.80 -11.37 28.12
C VAL A 230 11.02 -11.24 29.05
N PHE A 231 10.78 -11.39 30.34
CA PHE A 231 11.82 -11.35 31.38
C PHE A 231 12.19 -12.77 31.80
N ASN A 232 13.47 -13.10 31.74
CA ASN A 232 13.96 -14.37 32.26
C ASN A 232 14.68 -14.12 33.60
N VAL A 233 14.03 -14.44 34.70
CA VAL A 233 14.49 -14.17 36.06
C VAL A 233 14.79 -15.45 36.83
N PRO A 234 15.70 -15.44 37.83
CA PRO A 234 15.88 -16.56 38.72
C PRO A 234 14.63 -16.88 39.49
N ALA A 235 14.29 -18.18 39.70
CA ALA A 235 13.14 -18.59 40.49
C ALA A 235 13.35 -18.39 42.00
N GLY A 236 14.59 -18.28 42.43
CA GLY A 236 14.97 -17.99 43.81
C GLY A 236 15.72 -16.65 43.93
N LYS A 237 16.55 -16.51 44.95
CA LYS A 237 17.41 -15.34 45.13
C LYS A 237 18.54 -15.34 44.06
N GLY A 238 18.78 -14.22 43.47
CA GLY A 238 19.83 -14.01 42.44
C GLY A 238 19.53 -12.84 41.54
N VAL A 239 20.51 -12.44 40.76
CA VAL A 239 20.41 -11.41 39.71
C VAL A 239 20.26 -12.09 38.34
#